data_2c80a26433147f3ee920fc9bf800ccac
#
_entry.id   2c80a26433147f3ee920fc9bf800ccac
#
_cell.length_a   1.000
_cell.length_b   1.000
_cell.length_c   1.000
_cell.angle_alpha   90.00
_cell.angle_beta   90.00
_cell.angle_gamma   90.00
#
_symmetry.space_group_name_H-M   'P 1'
#
loop_
_entity.id
_entity.type
_entity.pdbx_description
1 polymer ?
#
loop_
_entity_poly.entity_id
_entity_poly.type
_entity_poly.pdbx_seq_one_letter_code
_entity_poly.pdbx_strand_id
1 'polypeptide(L)'
;MKKLLLTALCVLFLLVVMPLHGVAGGAVTLKMAMYQPANHAFVRYYTAMMPMVEKITGGKIKIKIYHSATLLRSTEMDVGINKGVADIGFSYPPMMSASIPFLGLTDLPGIWRDTKGFNDAFDNGLTELYEEAYYQAGLTNLKVIGLTNIGFWYPCANTKKEVRVPADMKGLKIKGMGRMHVKYVDACGGTGVNVPIAECYESIERGVIDGCTGFTSNFVSWKLMEPCKYFVDFAPGLGPMMLIVNKKSLERKVPKELREPLLEILTLLVKAHRGVMLADDAYNHDIVMPQHMKYYRPNAEERKAWIEAGRPLVEEWLSKTGALGKKAMEIVEKYNQR
;
A
#
# COMPACT_ATOMS: atom_id res chain seq x y z
N MET A 1 -20.91 13.79 -11.41
CA MET A 1 -20.41 12.42 -11.40
C MET A 1 -20.52 11.71 -12.76
N LYS A 2 -21.67 11.65 -13.44
CA LYS A 2 -21.76 10.98 -14.78
C LYS A 2 -20.88 11.59 -15.88
N LYS A 3 -20.58 12.89 -15.86
CA LYS A 3 -19.73 13.54 -16.88
C LYS A 3 -18.23 13.24 -16.72
N LEU A 4 -17.73 13.01 -15.50
CA LEU A 4 -16.31 12.65 -15.28
C LEU A 4 -16.00 11.20 -15.68
N LEU A 5 -16.95 10.28 -15.51
CA LEU A 5 -16.78 8.90 -15.96
C LEU A 5 -16.78 8.79 -17.50
N LEU A 6 -17.57 9.63 -18.19
CA LEU A 6 -17.58 9.64 -19.65
C LEU A 6 -16.29 10.20 -20.26
N THR A 7 -15.68 11.21 -19.62
CA THR A 7 -14.41 11.80 -20.11
C THR A 7 -13.23 10.84 -19.93
N ALA A 8 -13.18 10.09 -18.83
CA ALA A 8 -12.18 9.06 -18.62
C ALA A 8 -12.32 7.89 -19.61
N LEU A 9 -13.56 7.52 -19.97
CA LEU A 9 -13.83 6.47 -20.95
C LEU A 9 -13.51 6.92 -22.38
N CYS A 10 -13.73 8.18 -22.72
CA CYS A 10 -13.46 8.73 -24.07
C CYS A 10 -11.95 8.93 -24.34
N VAL A 11 -11.15 9.27 -23.34
CA VAL A 11 -9.68 9.35 -23.50
C VAL A 11 -9.07 7.96 -23.69
N LEU A 12 -9.65 6.91 -23.09
CA LEU A 12 -9.23 5.52 -23.32
C LEU A 12 -9.57 5.02 -24.74
N PHE A 13 -10.58 5.61 -25.38
CA PHE A 13 -11.05 5.17 -26.72
C PHE A 13 -10.27 5.78 -27.88
N LEU A 14 -9.59 6.91 -27.69
CA LEU A 14 -8.86 7.63 -28.76
C LEU A 14 -7.43 7.12 -29.00
N LEU A 15 -6.90 6.23 -28.14
CA LEU A 15 -5.58 5.60 -28.33
C LEU A 15 -5.63 4.26 -29.08
N VAL A 16 -6.76 3.85 -29.66
CA VAL A 16 -7.02 2.47 -30.10
C VAL A 16 -6.88 2.24 -31.60
N VAL A 17 -6.42 3.14 -32.43
CA VAL A 17 -6.30 2.82 -33.87
C VAL A 17 -4.91 3.13 -34.43
N MET A 18 -3.94 2.29 -34.08
CA MET A 18 -2.84 2.00 -35.02
C MET A 18 -2.79 0.48 -35.25
N PRO A 19 -2.96 -0.01 -36.48
CA PRO A 19 -2.73 -1.42 -36.78
C PRO A 19 -1.23 -1.69 -36.73
N LEU A 20 -0.75 -2.24 -35.62
CA LEU A 20 0.58 -2.84 -35.54
C LEU A 20 0.61 -4.11 -36.38
N HIS A 21 1.13 -4.01 -37.60
CA HIS A 21 1.40 -5.15 -38.48
C HIS A 21 2.44 -6.06 -37.81
N GLY A 22 2.09 -7.34 -37.72
CA GLY A 22 2.75 -8.33 -36.90
C GLY A 22 4.20 -8.64 -37.29
N VAL A 23 5.02 -8.72 -36.26
CA VAL A 23 6.17 -9.62 -36.22
C VAL A 23 5.72 -10.81 -35.38
N ALA A 24 5.78 -11.99 -35.94
CA ALA A 24 5.41 -13.25 -35.25
C ALA A 24 6.48 -13.62 -34.20
N GLY A 25 6.53 -12.87 -33.12
CA GLY A 25 7.21 -13.25 -31.89
C GLY A 25 6.15 -13.76 -30.91
N GLY A 26 6.38 -14.93 -30.34
CA GLY A 26 5.46 -15.51 -29.35
C GLY A 26 5.17 -14.55 -28.19
N ALA A 27 3.94 -14.62 -27.60
CA ALA A 27 3.53 -13.80 -26.49
C ALA A 27 4.51 -13.92 -25.30
N VAL A 28 4.97 -12.79 -24.80
CA VAL A 28 5.80 -12.72 -23.60
C VAL A 28 4.93 -12.82 -22.37
N THR A 29 5.24 -13.77 -21.48
CA THR A 29 4.56 -13.84 -20.17
C THR A 29 5.41 -13.21 -19.09
N LEU A 30 4.90 -12.15 -18.46
CA LEU A 30 5.48 -11.51 -17.29
C LEU A 30 4.81 -12.07 -16.02
N LYS A 31 5.62 -12.29 -14.97
CA LYS A 31 5.14 -12.74 -13.66
C LYS A 31 4.88 -11.52 -12.77
N MET A 32 3.66 -11.39 -12.27
CA MET A 32 3.30 -10.39 -11.26
C MET A 32 3.09 -11.05 -9.90
N ALA A 33 3.87 -10.66 -8.90
CA ALA A 33 3.76 -11.17 -7.54
C ALA A 33 2.86 -10.28 -6.69
N MET A 34 1.96 -10.91 -5.93
CA MET A 34 1.09 -10.29 -4.93
C MET A 34 1.02 -11.19 -3.69
N TYR A 35 1.19 -10.62 -2.50
CA TYR A 35 1.12 -11.44 -1.28
C TYR A 35 -0.30 -11.54 -0.72
N GLN A 36 -1.21 -10.66 -1.13
CA GLN A 36 -2.60 -10.65 -0.69
C GLN A 36 -3.37 -11.87 -1.22
N PRO A 37 -4.41 -12.32 -0.49
CA PRO A 37 -5.26 -13.43 -0.93
C PRO A 37 -6.15 -13.03 -2.12
N ALA A 38 -6.64 -14.04 -2.84
CA ALA A 38 -7.43 -13.85 -4.07
C ALA A 38 -8.70 -13.01 -3.87
N ASN A 39 -9.31 -13.08 -2.69
CA ASN A 39 -10.52 -12.32 -2.33
C ASN A 39 -10.25 -10.84 -2.01
N HIS A 40 -9.00 -10.44 -1.83
CA HIS A 40 -8.65 -9.04 -1.56
C HIS A 40 -9.00 -8.16 -2.78
N ALA A 41 -9.64 -7.00 -2.56
CA ALA A 41 -10.07 -6.07 -3.62
C ALA A 41 -8.94 -5.73 -4.58
N PHE A 42 -7.74 -5.55 -4.04
CA PHE A 42 -6.51 -5.31 -4.77
C PHE A 42 -6.21 -6.38 -5.82
N VAL A 43 -6.24 -7.67 -5.42
CA VAL A 43 -5.97 -8.80 -6.33
C VAL A 43 -7.08 -8.94 -7.37
N ARG A 44 -8.33 -8.79 -6.96
CA ARG A 44 -9.49 -8.84 -7.87
C ARG A 44 -9.40 -7.80 -8.98
N TYR A 45 -9.04 -6.56 -8.63
CA TYR A 45 -8.88 -5.48 -9.61
C TYR A 45 -7.84 -5.84 -10.67
N TYR A 46 -6.61 -6.18 -10.26
CA TYR A 46 -5.56 -6.49 -11.23
C TYR A 46 -5.86 -7.77 -12.02
N THR A 47 -6.47 -8.78 -11.41
CA THR A 47 -6.90 -9.98 -12.14
C THR A 47 -7.89 -9.64 -13.25
N ALA A 48 -8.83 -8.74 -13.01
CA ALA A 48 -9.79 -8.28 -14.00
C ALA A 48 -9.15 -7.42 -15.10
N MET A 49 -8.07 -6.68 -14.78
CA MET A 49 -7.43 -5.76 -15.73
C MET A 49 -6.38 -6.43 -16.63
N MET A 50 -5.78 -7.55 -16.24
CA MET A 50 -4.71 -8.18 -17.04
C MET A 50 -5.12 -8.59 -18.46
N PRO A 51 -6.33 -9.10 -18.75
CA PRO A 51 -6.77 -9.36 -20.12
C PRO A 51 -6.81 -8.10 -21.00
N MET A 52 -7.06 -6.92 -20.41
CA MET A 52 -7.02 -5.64 -21.13
C MET A 52 -5.58 -5.29 -21.53
N VAL A 53 -4.60 -5.52 -20.67
CA VAL A 53 -3.16 -5.32 -21.00
C VAL A 53 -2.77 -6.20 -22.19
N GLU A 54 -3.16 -7.47 -22.18
CA GLU A 54 -2.93 -8.40 -23.28
C GLU A 54 -3.56 -7.89 -24.59
N LYS A 55 -4.81 -7.45 -24.53
CA LYS A 55 -5.54 -6.90 -25.69
C LYS A 55 -4.89 -5.62 -26.25
N ILE A 56 -4.53 -4.65 -25.39
CA ILE A 56 -3.91 -3.38 -25.80
C ILE A 56 -2.55 -3.60 -26.45
N THR A 57 -1.79 -4.60 -25.96
CA THR A 57 -0.48 -4.97 -26.53
C THR A 57 -0.58 -5.90 -27.75
N GLY A 58 -1.78 -6.07 -28.33
CA GLY A 58 -1.99 -6.93 -29.48
C GLY A 58 -1.68 -8.41 -29.23
N GLY A 59 -1.90 -8.89 -27.99
CA GLY A 59 -1.59 -10.25 -27.58
C GLY A 59 -0.11 -10.53 -27.31
N LYS A 60 0.75 -9.52 -27.46
CA LYS A 60 2.21 -9.71 -27.34
C LYS A 60 2.70 -9.79 -25.87
N ILE A 61 1.96 -9.21 -24.92
CA ILE A 61 2.30 -9.24 -23.50
C ILE A 61 1.15 -9.81 -22.70
N LYS A 62 1.45 -10.88 -21.97
CA LYS A 62 0.57 -11.50 -20.99
C LYS A 62 1.14 -11.31 -19.59
N ILE A 63 0.33 -10.91 -18.63
CA ILE A 63 0.75 -10.81 -17.22
C ILE A 63 0.05 -11.90 -16.44
N LYS A 64 0.83 -12.80 -15.84
CA LYS A 64 0.33 -13.85 -14.96
C LYS A 64 0.50 -13.45 -13.51
N ILE A 65 -0.62 -13.35 -12.79
CA ILE A 65 -0.64 -13.01 -11.36
C ILE A 65 -0.39 -14.25 -10.51
N TYR A 66 0.47 -14.10 -9.51
CA TYR A 66 0.76 -15.06 -8.46
C TYR A 66 0.39 -14.40 -7.12
N HIS A 67 -0.81 -14.69 -6.61
CA HIS A 67 -1.35 -14.15 -5.37
C HIS A 67 -1.05 -15.05 -4.16
N SER A 68 -1.53 -14.65 -2.96
CA SER A 68 -1.41 -15.42 -1.70
C SER A 68 0.04 -15.80 -1.34
N ALA A 69 0.97 -14.91 -1.62
CA ALA A 69 2.40 -15.11 -1.39
C ALA A 69 3.00 -16.38 -2.06
N THR A 70 2.35 -16.93 -3.11
CA THR A 70 2.80 -18.15 -3.79
C THR A 70 4.15 -17.99 -4.49
N LEU A 71 4.59 -16.77 -4.77
CA LEU A 71 5.87 -16.49 -5.42
C LEU A 71 6.82 -15.72 -4.50
N LEU A 72 6.32 -14.68 -3.81
CA LEU A 72 7.08 -13.84 -2.88
C LEU A 72 6.19 -13.44 -1.70
N ARG A 73 6.74 -13.49 -0.50
CA ARG A 73 6.11 -12.95 0.72
C ARG A 73 6.21 -11.43 0.74
N SER A 74 5.40 -10.76 1.56
CA SER A 74 5.43 -9.29 1.70
C SER A 74 6.81 -8.74 2.04
N THR A 75 7.56 -9.42 2.91
CA THR A 75 8.92 -9.05 3.35
C THR A 75 10.02 -9.35 2.31
N GLU A 76 9.70 -10.13 1.28
CA GLU A 76 10.63 -10.55 0.24
C GLU A 76 10.41 -9.79 -1.09
N MET A 77 9.32 -9.03 -1.19
CA MET A 77 8.83 -8.47 -2.45
C MET A 77 9.88 -7.64 -3.16
N ASP A 78 10.42 -6.62 -2.51
CA ASP A 78 11.37 -5.68 -3.13
C ASP A 78 12.65 -6.38 -3.58
N VAL A 79 13.23 -7.19 -2.70
CA VAL A 79 14.46 -7.94 -3.00
C VAL A 79 14.20 -9.00 -4.07
N GLY A 80 13.07 -9.70 -4.02
CA GLY A 80 12.70 -10.72 -4.99
C GLY A 80 12.47 -10.14 -6.39
N ILE A 81 11.77 -9.01 -6.50
CA ILE A 81 11.61 -8.29 -7.77
C ILE A 81 12.97 -7.79 -8.27
N ASN A 82 13.79 -7.18 -7.40
CA ASN A 82 15.13 -6.72 -7.79
C ASN A 82 16.01 -7.85 -8.36
N LYS A 83 15.87 -9.06 -7.82
CA LYS A 83 16.59 -10.28 -8.30
C LYS A 83 15.92 -10.93 -9.52
N GLY A 84 14.71 -10.52 -9.94
CA GLY A 84 13.99 -11.07 -11.08
C GLY A 84 13.25 -12.39 -10.79
N VAL A 85 12.93 -12.70 -9.54
CA VAL A 85 12.07 -13.85 -9.17
C VAL A 85 10.67 -13.63 -9.77
N ALA A 86 10.18 -12.40 -9.70
CA ALA A 86 9.05 -11.91 -10.50
C ALA A 86 9.46 -10.67 -11.29
N ASP A 87 8.72 -10.36 -12.35
CA ASP A 87 9.01 -9.24 -13.24
C ASP A 87 8.35 -7.95 -12.75
N ILE A 88 7.20 -8.10 -12.11
CA ILE A 88 6.34 -7.03 -11.59
C ILE A 88 5.89 -7.46 -10.20
N GLY A 89 5.68 -6.52 -9.31
CA GLY A 89 5.07 -6.82 -8.02
C GLY A 89 4.56 -5.60 -7.30
N PHE A 90 3.78 -5.86 -6.26
CA PHE A 90 3.30 -4.82 -5.38
C PHE A 90 3.98 -4.90 -4.02
N SER A 91 4.80 -3.90 -3.76
CA SER A 91 5.48 -3.72 -2.48
C SER A 91 4.62 -2.89 -1.52
N TYR A 92 4.74 -3.20 -0.23
CA TYR A 92 4.40 -2.31 0.87
C TYR A 92 5.72 -1.74 1.42
N PRO A 93 6.20 -0.57 0.93
CA PRO A 93 7.54 -0.08 1.23
C PRO A 93 7.92 -0.03 2.71
N PRO A 94 7.00 0.31 3.65
CA PRO A 94 7.33 0.32 5.07
C PRO A 94 7.82 -1.01 5.66
N MET A 95 7.60 -2.15 4.99
CA MET A 95 8.18 -3.44 5.39
C MET A 95 9.71 -3.43 5.35
N MET A 96 10.30 -2.63 4.46
CA MET A 96 11.76 -2.49 4.33
C MET A 96 12.32 -1.34 5.19
N SER A 97 11.52 -0.61 5.95
CA SER A 97 11.95 0.58 6.71
C SER A 97 13.00 0.31 7.80
N ALA A 98 13.17 -0.95 8.20
CA ALA A 98 14.26 -1.35 9.10
C ALA A 98 15.64 -1.23 8.41
N SER A 99 15.72 -1.60 7.13
CA SER A 99 16.95 -1.57 6.32
C SER A 99 17.09 -0.27 5.53
N ILE A 100 15.98 0.30 5.07
CA ILE A 100 15.90 1.53 4.28
C ILE A 100 14.92 2.48 4.99
N PRO A 101 15.39 3.29 5.96
CA PRO A 101 14.52 4.12 6.80
C PRO A 101 13.57 5.01 6.02
N PHE A 102 13.99 5.53 4.85
CA PHE A 102 13.19 6.38 3.99
C PHE A 102 11.84 5.77 3.61
N LEU A 103 11.79 4.46 3.39
CA LEU A 103 10.58 3.74 2.96
C LEU A 103 9.46 3.73 4.03
N GLY A 104 9.77 4.18 5.25
CA GLY A 104 8.79 4.36 6.32
C GLY A 104 7.96 5.64 6.24
N LEU A 105 8.24 6.56 5.30
CA LEU A 105 7.57 7.86 5.17
C LEU A 105 6.05 7.76 5.24
N THR A 106 5.46 6.84 4.49
CA THR A 106 4.00 6.75 4.35
C THR A 106 3.27 6.34 5.62
N ASP A 107 3.94 5.59 6.50
CA ASP A 107 3.38 5.14 7.78
C ASP A 107 3.61 6.14 8.91
N LEU A 108 4.31 7.26 8.64
CA LEU A 108 4.53 8.28 9.67
C LEU A 108 3.19 8.85 10.14
N PRO A 109 2.96 8.85 11.47
CA PRO A 109 1.69 9.33 12.00
C PRO A 109 1.57 10.85 11.87
N GLY A 110 0.37 11.30 11.47
CA GLY A 110 0.00 12.72 11.46
C GLY A 110 0.55 13.55 10.31
N ILE A 111 1.32 12.98 9.38
CA ILE A 111 1.89 13.75 8.25
C ILE A 111 0.94 13.81 7.04
N TRP A 112 -0.05 12.95 6.96
CA TRP A 112 -0.99 12.88 5.85
C TRP A 112 -2.36 13.40 6.26
N ARG A 113 -2.87 14.40 5.54
CA ARG A 113 -4.17 15.00 5.79
C ARG A 113 -5.30 14.21 5.13
N ASP A 114 -5.11 13.84 3.86
CA ASP A 114 -6.12 13.14 3.07
C ASP A 114 -5.47 12.35 1.92
N THR A 115 -6.28 11.52 1.27
CA THR A 115 -5.85 10.68 0.15
C THR A 115 -5.48 11.48 -1.09
N LYS A 116 -6.05 12.68 -1.27
CA LYS A 116 -5.72 13.53 -2.42
C LYS A 116 -4.32 14.10 -2.31
N GLY A 117 -3.99 14.72 -1.17
CA GLY A 117 -2.64 15.24 -0.92
C GLY A 117 -1.57 14.15 -1.00
N PHE A 118 -1.87 12.97 -0.45
CA PHE A 118 -1.03 11.79 -0.58
C PHE A 118 -0.77 11.40 -2.04
N ASN A 119 -1.82 11.26 -2.85
CA ASN A 119 -1.68 10.87 -4.26
C ASN A 119 -0.95 11.94 -5.06
N ASP A 120 -1.26 13.22 -4.84
CA ASP A 120 -0.61 14.35 -5.52
C ASP A 120 0.88 14.42 -5.21
N ALA A 121 1.27 14.18 -3.95
CA ALA A 121 2.68 14.14 -3.55
C ALA A 121 3.47 13.04 -4.28
N PHE A 122 2.88 11.85 -4.43
CA PHE A 122 3.51 10.76 -5.17
C PHE A 122 3.55 11.01 -6.68
N ASP A 123 2.54 11.63 -7.25
CA ASP A 123 2.53 11.98 -8.66
C ASP A 123 3.47 13.15 -9.01
N ASN A 124 3.99 13.85 -8.00
CA ASN A 124 4.81 15.05 -8.17
C ASN A 124 6.10 15.04 -7.33
N GLY A 125 6.83 13.92 -7.32
CA GLY A 125 8.19 13.85 -6.86
C GLY A 125 8.49 12.79 -5.80
N LEU A 126 7.52 12.31 -5.02
CA LEU A 126 7.83 11.24 -4.05
C LEU A 126 8.17 9.91 -4.72
N THR A 127 7.55 9.58 -5.86
CA THR A 127 7.85 8.36 -6.61
C THR A 127 9.34 8.26 -6.96
N GLU A 128 9.93 9.36 -7.42
CA GLU A 128 11.35 9.46 -7.77
C GLU A 128 12.25 9.34 -6.54
N LEU A 129 11.85 9.93 -5.39
CA LEU A 129 12.61 9.79 -4.15
C LEU A 129 12.59 8.35 -3.61
N TYR A 130 11.50 7.62 -3.80
CA TYR A 130 11.44 6.19 -3.46
C TYR A 130 12.34 5.36 -4.37
N GLU A 131 12.38 5.62 -5.68
CA GLU A 131 13.32 4.95 -6.60
C GLU A 131 14.77 5.26 -6.23
N GLU A 132 15.08 6.51 -5.85
CA GLU A 132 16.40 6.93 -5.36
C GLU A 132 16.77 6.18 -4.07
N ALA A 133 15.86 6.06 -3.11
CA ALA A 133 16.11 5.33 -1.87
C ALA A 133 16.42 3.85 -2.11
N TYR A 134 15.70 3.21 -3.03
CA TYR A 134 16.00 1.84 -3.46
C TYR A 134 17.39 1.74 -4.12
N TYR A 135 17.70 2.70 -5.01
CA TYR A 135 18.98 2.72 -5.70
C TYR A 135 20.15 2.86 -4.73
N GLN A 136 20.07 3.80 -3.78
CA GLN A 136 21.08 4.00 -2.74
C GLN A 136 21.27 2.77 -1.84
N ALA A 137 20.20 1.98 -1.65
CA ALA A 137 20.26 0.72 -0.90
C ALA A 137 20.74 -0.49 -1.73
N GLY A 138 21.18 -0.29 -2.98
CA GLY A 138 21.68 -1.35 -3.86
C GLY A 138 20.60 -2.14 -4.60
N LEU A 139 19.32 -1.74 -4.50
CA LEU A 139 18.21 -2.34 -5.25
C LEU A 139 18.06 -1.67 -6.64
N THR A 140 19.14 -1.68 -7.42
CA THR A 140 19.32 -0.89 -8.63
C THR A 140 18.46 -1.33 -9.83
N ASN A 141 17.90 -2.53 -9.78
CA ASN A 141 17.05 -3.07 -10.86
C ASN A 141 15.56 -2.73 -10.67
N LEU A 142 15.19 -2.06 -9.58
CA LEU A 142 13.81 -1.64 -9.37
C LEU A 142 13.51 -0.34 -10.14
N LYS A 143 12.35 -0.32 -10.83
CA LYS A 143 11.69 0.89 -11.30
C LYS A 143 10.38 1.02 -10.57
N VAL A 144 10.16 2.18 -9.98
CA VAL A 144 8.88 2.52 -9.36
C VAL A 144 7.94 3.07 -10.44
N ILE A 145 6.78 2.43 -10.61
CA ILE A 145 5.79 2.84 -11.61
C ILE A 145 4.81 3.84 -11.03
N GLY A 146 4.50 3.68 -9.77
CA GLY A 146 3.59 4.56 -9.06
C GLY A 146 3.06 3.90 -7.80
N LEU A 147 2.24 4.66 -7.10
CA LEU A 147 1.69 4.25 -5.83
C LEU A 147 0.17 4.39 -5.84
N THR A 148 -0.51 3.40 -5.29
CA THR A 148 -1.90 3.46 -4.88
C THR A 148 -1.97 3.42 -3.36
N ASN A 149 -2.89 4.19 -2.75
CA ASN A 149 -3.20 3.99 -1.34
C ASN A 149 -4.17 2.81 -1.20
N ILE A 150 -4.08 2.12 -0.06
CA ILE A 150 -5.00 1.03 0.31
C ILE A 150 -5.93 1.45 1.46
N GLY A 151 -6.12 2.75 1.62
CA GLY A 151 -6.92 3.34 2.67
C GLY A 151 -6.10 3.82 3.86
N PHE A 152 -6.82 4.22 4.89
CA PHE A 152 -6.24 4.64 6.16
C PHE A 152 -5.83 3.45 7.00
N TRP A 153 -4.74 3.59 7.77
CA TRP A 153 -4.43 2.61 8.80
C TRP A 153 -4.92 3.08 10.17
N TYR A 154 -5.37 2.12 10.97
CA TYR A 154 -5.94 2.35 12.28
C TYR A 154 -5.05 1.75 13.38
N PRO A 155 -4.90 2.42 14.54
CA PRO A 155 -3.91 2.06 15.54
C PRO A 155 -4.31 0.84 16.36
N CYS A 156 -5.62 0.54 16.47
CA CYS A 156 -6.07 -0.52 17.35
C CYS A 156 -7.45 -1.06 16.97
N ALA A 157 -7.50 -2.34 16.60
CA ALA A 157 -8.67 -3.19 16.79
C ALA A 157 -8.30 -4.28 17.81
N ASN A 158 -9.13 -4.52 18.84
CA ASN A 158 -8.76 -5.43 19.92
C ASN A 158 -9.97 -6.18 20.49
N THR A 159 -9.66 -7.25 21.26
CA THR A 159 -10.64 -8.15 21.87
C THR A 159 -11.07 -7.71 23.26
N LYS A 160 -10.33 -6.81 23.95
CA LYS A 160 -10.41 -6.64 25.39
C LYS A 160 -11.19 -5.43 25.86
N LYS A 161 -10.93 -4.24 25.31
CA LYS A 161 -11.47 -2.99 25.88
C LYS A 161 -11.62 -1.88 24.85
N GLU A 162 -12.50 -0.94 25.12
CA GLU A 162 -12.59 0.32 24.42
C GLU A 162 -11.32 1.14 24.68
N VAL A 163 -10.76 1.70 23.61
CA VAL A 163 -9.56 2.54 23.63
C VAL A 163 -9.97 3.91 23.12
N ARG A 164 -9.75 4.96 23.90
CA ARG A 164 -10.14 6.35 23.56
C ARG A 164 -8.94 7.22 23.25
N VAL A 165 -7.92 7.10 24.10
CA VAL A 165 -6.67 7.85 24.02
C VAL A 165 -5.48 6.88 24.00
N PRO A 166 -4.27 7.32 23.60
CA PRO A 166 -3.07 6.48 23.58
C PRO A 166 -2.83 5.72 24.89
N ALA A 167 -3.01 6.38 26.04
CA ALA A 167 -2.78 5.77 27.35
C ALA A 167 -3.64 4.52 27.62
N ASP A 168 -4.80 4.40 26.98
CA ASP A 168 -5.65 3.22 27.08
C ASP A 168 -5.06 1.98 26.41
N MET A 169 -4.03 2.15 25.56
CA MET A 169 -3.31 1.03 24.95
C MET A 169 -2.50 0.22 25.97
N LYS A 170 -2.27 0.77 27.17
CA LYS A 170 -1.53 0.08 28.23
C LYS A 170 -2.08 -1.31 28.52
N GLY A 171 -1.19 -2.30 28.49
CA GLY A 171 -1.51 -3.71 28.72
C GLY A 171 -2.07 -4.46 27.52
N LEU A 172 -2.20 -3.80 26.35
CA LEU A 172 -2.57 -4.47 25.10
C LEU A 172 -1.32 -4.86 24.32
N LYS A 173 -1.29 -6.10 23.81
CA LYS A 173 -0.33 -6.60 22.84
C LYS A 173 -0.95 -6.45 21.45
N ILE A 174 -0.46 -5.50 20.66
CA ILE A 174 -1.03 -5.16 19.37
C ILE A 174 -0.02 -5.44 18.25
N LYS A 175 -0.43 -6.24 17.28
CA LYS A 175 0.37 -6.52 16.08
C LYS A 175 0.44 -5.27 15.20
N GLY A 176 1.67 -4.84 14.87
CA GLY A 176 1.91 -3.80 13.86
C GLY A 176 2.05 -4.37 12.45
N MET A 177 1.58 -3.63 11.43
CA MET A 177 1.75 -4.02 10.02
C MET A 177 3.20 -3.88 9.54
N GLY A 178 3.97 -3.00 10.16
CA GLY A 178 5.39 -2.77 9.90
C GLY A 178 6.04 -2.15 11.11
N ARG A 179 7.34 -1.86 11.01
CA ARG A 179 8.14 -1.31 12.13
C ARG A 179 7.55 -0.02 12.70
N MET A 180 7.05 0.86 11.84
CA MET A 180 6.48 2.14 12.28
C MET A 180 5.21 1.93 13.11
N HIS A 181 4.34 1.01 12.69
CA HIS A 181 3.14 0.67 13.46
C HIS A 181 3.48 0.06 14.83
N VAL A 182 4.49 -0.84 14.90
CA VAL A 182 4.97 -1.38 16.19
C VAL A 182 5.42 -0.26 17.10
N LYS A 183 6.28 0.63 16.61
CA LYS A 183 6.77 1.79 17.37
C LYS A 183 5.65 2.73 17.81
N TYR A 184 4.64 2.93 16.95
CA TYR A 184 3.51 3.78 17.29
C TYR A 184 2.66 3.17 18.43
N VAL A 185 2.44 1.86 18.39
CA VAL A 185 1.78 1.14 19.49
C VAL A 185 2.56 1.30 20.79
N ASP A 186 3.91 1.17 20.75
CA ASP A 186 4.77 1.37 21.92
C ASP A 186 4.71 2.82 22.42
N ALA A 187 4.74 3.80 21.52
CA ALA A 187 4.61 5.23 21.85
C ALA A 187 3.26 5.56 22.49
N CYS A 188 2.22 4.80 22.15
CA CYS A 188 0.88 4.91 22.75
C CYS A 188 0.75 4.13 24.09
N GLY A 189 1.83 3.51 24.60
CA GLY A 189 1.84 2.77 25.86
C GLY A 189 1.38 1.32 25.80
N GLY A 190 1.10 0.80 24.61
CA GLY A 190 0.85 -0.62 24.35
C GLY A 190 2.15 -1.43 24.24
N THR A 191 2.02 -2.67 23.81
CA THR A 191 3.16 -3.52 23.42
C THR A 191 3.01 -3.88 21.96
N GLY A 192 3.82 -3.25 21.10
CA GLY A 192 3.85 -3.53 19.67
C GLY A 192 4.58 -4.84 19.38
N VAL A 193 3.96 -5.73 18.60
CA VAL A 193 4.56 -7.01 18.24
C VAL A 193 4.52 -7.24 16.74
N ASN A 194 5.46 -8.02 16.23
CA ASN A 194 5.51 -8.39 14.82
C ASN A 194 5.03 -9.85 14.66
N VAL A 195 3.89 -10.01 13.99
CA VAL A 195 3.31 -11.31 13.64
C VAL A 195 2.96 -11.27 12.14
N PRO A 196 3.26 -12.32 11.35
CA PRO A 196 2.83 -12.39 9.96
C PRO A 196 1.30 -12.22 9.84
N ILE A 197 0.85 -11.47 8.85
CA ILE A 197 -0.59 -11.17 8.68
C ILE A 197 -1.44 -12.45 8.57
N ALA A 198 -0.92 -13.48 7.93
CA ALA A 198 -1.59 -14.77 7.78
C ALA A 198 -1.83 -15.52 9.10
N GLU A 199 -1.04 -15.18 10.14
CA GLU A 199 -1.12 -15.82 11.46
C GLU A 199 -1.93 -14.98 12.47
N CYS A 200 -2.36 -13.76 12.06
CA CYS A 200 -3.00 -12.83 13.00
C CYS A 200 -4.33 -13.34 13.55
N TYR A 201 -5.19 -13.89 12.69
CA TYR A 201 -6.50 -14.39 13.11
C TYR A 201 -6.34 -15.41 14.26
N GLU A 202 -5.56 -16.46 14.03
CA GLU A 202 -5.31 -17.49 15.04
C GLU A 202 -4.60 -16.95 16.28
N SER A 203 -3.66 -16.00 16.11
CA SER A 203 -2.94 -15.38 17.23
C SER A 203 -3.87 -14.57 18.13
N ILE A 204 -4.87 -13.89 17.56
CA ILE A 204 -5.91 -13.16 18.29
C ILE A 204 -6.84 -14.16 19.01
N GLU A 205 -7.35 -15.15 18.30
CA GLU A 205 -8.24 -16.18 18.84
C GLU A 205 -7.62 -16.93 20.04
N ARG A 206 -6.33 -17.24 19.96
CA ARG A 206 -5.57 -17.91 21.05
C ARG A 206 -5.09 -16.97 22.16
N GLY A 207 -5.32 -15.66 22.03
CA GLY A 207 -4.88 -14.67 23.01
C GLY A 207 -3.37 -14.45 23.06
N VAL A 208 -2.62 -14.86 22.03
CA VAL A 208 -1.18 -14.57 21.89
C VAL A 208 -0.96 -13.08 21.72
N ILE A 209 -1.85 -12.44 20.93
CA ILE A 209 -1.99 -10.99 20.80
C ILE A 209 -3.43 -10.57 21.12
N ASP A 210 -3.61 -9.33 21.53
CA ASP A 210 -4.92 -8.80 21.90
C ASP A 210 -5.65 -8.16 20.72
N GLY A 211 -4.93 -7.90 19.63
CA GLY A 211 -5.47 -7.25 18.45
C GLY A 211 -4.38 -6.81 17.49
N CYS A 212 -4.73 -5.94 16.54
CA CYS A 212 -3.82 -5.48 15.53
C CYS A 212 -4.09 -4.03 15.09
N THR A 213 -3.03 -3.39 14.56
CA THR A 213 -3.18 -2.25 13.66
C THR A 213 -3.56 -2.75 12.27
N GLY A 214 -4.12 -1.92 11.42
CA GLY A 214 -4.35 -2.37 10.05
C GLY A 214 -5.19 -1.41 9.22
N PHE A 215 -5.43 -1.85 8.00
CA PHE A 215 -6.30 -1.21 7.03
C PHE A 215 -7.65 -1.93 7.00
N THR A 216 -8.70 -1.24 6.62
CA THR A 216 -10.06 -1.83 6.54
C THR A 216 -10.09 -3.04 5.63
N SER A 217 -9.40 -2.97 4.47
CA SER A 217 -9.26 -4.08 3.54
C SER A 217 -8.61 -5.32 4.15
N ASN A 218 -7.66 -5.14 5.09
CA ASN A 218 -7.03 -6.26 5.82
C ASN A 218 -7.96 -6.84 6.89
N PHE A 219 -8.66 -5.99 7.65
CA PHE A 219 -9.63 -6.46 8.63
C PHE A 219 -10.68 -7.37 7.98
N VAL A 220 -11.15 -7.01 6.79
CA VAL A 220 -12.16 -7.79 6.07
C VAL A 220 -11.56 -9.02 5.38
N SER A 221 -10.51 -8.86 4.56
CA SER A 221 -10.00 -9.96 3.72
C SER A 221 -9.28 -11.06 4.51
N TRP A 222 -8.72 -10.74 5.67
CA TRP A 222 -8.11 -11.69 6.61
C TRP A 222 -9.03 -12.02 7.79
N LYS A 223 -10.30 -11.55 7.77
CA LYS A 223 -11.34 -11.78 8.78
C LYS A 223 -10.95 -11.31 10.19
N LEU A 224 -10.00 -10.36 10.31
CA LEU A 224 -9.50 -9.91 11.61
C LEU A 224 -10.55 -9.15 12.42
N MET A 225 -11.62 -8.68 11.78
CA MET A 225 -12.76 -8.06 12.44
C MET A 225 -13.61 -9.06 13.26
N GLU A 226 -13.59 -10.36 12.91
CA GLU A 226 -14.42 -11.37 13.61
C GLU A 226 -13.99 -11.59 15.06
N PRO A 227 -12.68 -11.79 15.38
CA PRO A 227 -12.22 -11.93 16.77
C PRO A 227 -12.15 -10.61 17.51
N CYS A 228 -11.99 -9.46 16.85
CA CYS A 228 -11.92 -8.14 17.49
C CYS A 228 -13.30 -7.62 17.87
N LYS A 229 -13.39 -6.92 19.02
CA LYS A 229 -14.65 -6.36 19.55
C LYS A 229 -14.70 -4.85 19.57
N TYR A 230 -13.54 -4.20 19.67
CA TYR A 230 -13.38 -2.76 19.81
C TYR A 230 -12.47 -2.21 18.74
N PHE A 231 -12.84 -1.06 18.22
CA PHE A 231 -12.10 -0.41 17.14
C PHE A 231 -11.97 1.10 17.43
N VAL A 232 -10.76 1.63 17.26
CA VAL A 232 -10.49 3.07 17.36
C VAL A 232 -10.63 3.69 15.99
N ASP A 233 -11.67 4.49 15.78
CA ASP A 233 -11.92 5.22 14.54
C ASP A 233 -11.11 6.53 14.49
N PHE A 234 -9.80 6.35 14.47
CA PHE A 234 -8.80 7.39 14.26
C PHE A 234 -7.73 6.84 13.32
N ALA A 235 -7.41 7.57 12.28
CA ALA A 235 -6.40 7.16 11.32
C ALA A 235 -5.17 8.06 11.40
N PRO A 236 -4.05 7.57 11.93
CA PRO A 236 -2.81 8.34 12.00
C PRO A 236 -2.13 8.53 10.64
N GLY A 237 -2.39 7.69 9.65
CA GLY A 237 -1.75 7.76 8.35
C GLY A 237 -2.43 6.94 7.26
N LEU A 238 -1.78 6.87 6.12
CA LEU A 238 -2.25 6.22 4.90
C LEU A 238 -1.31 5.09 4.49
N GLY A 239 -1.89 4.00 3.98
CA GLY A 239 -1.13 2.86 3.52
C GLY A 239 -0.78 2.92 2.04
N PRO A 240 0.49 2.73 1.68
CA PRO A 240 0.93 2.66 0.31
C PRO A 240 0.89 1.24 -0.22
N MET A 241 0.54 1.08 -1.49
CA MET A 241 0.96 -0.08 -2.29
C MET A 241 1.65 0.43 -3.55
N MET A 242 2.90 0.07 -3.67
CA MET A 242 3.77 0.56 -4.73
C MET A 242 3.95 -0.51 -5.81
N LEU A 243 3.61 -0.17 -7.04
CA LEU A 243 3.90 -1.03 -8.19
C LEU A 243 5.36 -0.85 -8.58
N ILE A 244 6.11 -1.92 -8.52
CA ILE A 244 7.53 -1.98 -8.89
C ILE A 244 7.75 -3.01 -9.99
N VAL A 245 8.72 -2.72 -10.84
CA VAL A 245 9.08 -3.56 -11.99
C VAL A 245 10.58 -3.79 -12.00
N ASN A 246 10.99 -4.99 -12.41
CA ASN A 246 12.40 -5.30 -12.62
C ASN A 246 12.87 -4.76 -13.99
N LYS A 247 13.78 -3.76 -13.98
CA LYS A 247 14.33 -3.12 -15.19
C LYS A 247 14.94 -4.13 -16.17
N LYS A 248 15.77 -5.07 -15.66
CA LYS A 248 16.40 -6.10 -16.51
C LYS A 248 15.39 -7.07 -17.11
N SER A 249 14.31 -7.39 -16.39
CA SER A 249 13.25 -8.24 -16.95
C SER A 249 12.52 -7.55 -18.09
N LEU A 250 12.22 -6.24 -17.96
CA LEU A 250 11.66 -5.46 -19.05
C LEU A 250 12.56 -5.45 -20.27
N GLU A 251 13.85 -5.16 -20.07
CA GLU A 251 14.82 -5.08 -21.17
C GLU A 251 15.00 -6.41 -21.90
N ARG A 252 14.99 -7.54 -21.17
CA ARG A 252 15.23 -8.86 -21.76
C ARG A 252 14.00 -9.49 -22.39
N LYS A 253 12.82 -9.27 -21.80
CA LYS A 253 11.59 -9.98 -22.17
C LYS A 253 10.68 -9.15 -23.07
N VAL A 254 10.56 -7.85 -22.79
CA VAL A 254 9.59 -6.98 -23.48
C VAL A 254 10.23 -6.40 -24.74
N PRO A 255 9.60 -6.53 -25.91
CA PRO A 255 10.03 -5.86 -27.14
C PRO A 255 10.23 -4.36 -26.92
N LYS A 256 11.29 -3.79 -27.50
CA LYS A 256 11.72 -2.41 -27.23
C LYS A 256 10.56 -1.40 -27.43
N GLU A 257 9.81 -1.58 -28.50
CA GLU A 257 8.66 -0.74 -28.88
C GLU A 257 7.45 -0.84 -27.92
N LEU A 258 7.38 -1.88 -27.09
CA LEU A 258 6.30 -2.09 -26.13
C LEU A 258 6.66 -1.71 -24.69
N ARG A 259 7.92 -1.36 -24.40
CA ARG A 259 8.36 -1.08 -23.02
C ARG A 259 7.69 0.15 -22.46
N GLU A 260 7.79 1.29 -23.14
CA GLU A 260 7.12 2.53 -22.70
C GLU A 260 5.59 2.41 -22.70
N PRO A 261 4.93 1.89 -23.76
CA PRO A 261 3.49 1.64 -23.69
C PRO A 261 3.05 0.75 -22.52
N LEU A 262 3.82 -0.30 -22.18
CA LEU A 262 3.52 -1.13 -21.04
C LEU A 262 3.62 -0.35 -19.72
N LEU A 263 4.67 0.46 -19.54
CA LEU A 263 4.85 1.28 -18.34
C LEU A 263 3.74 2.32 -18.19
N GLU A 264 3.31 2.95 -19.30
CA GLU A 264 2.18 3.88 -19.32
C GLU A 264 0.87 3.19 -18.91
N ILE A 265 0.58 2.00 -19.46
CA ILE A 265 -0.59 1.20 -19.09
C ILE A 265 -0.56 0.87 -17.60
N LEU A 266 0.57 0.39 -17.09
CA LEU A 266 0.72 0.06 -15.67
C LEU A 266 0.52 1.30 -14.78
N THR A 267 1.03 2.46 -15.19
CA THR A 267 0.83 3.74 -14.47
C THR A 267 -0.64 4.13 -14.44
N LEU A 268 -1.35 4.03 -15.57
CA LEU A 268 -2.79 4.30 -15.64
C LEU A 268 -3.60 3.34 -14.76
N LEU A 269 -3.24 2.05 -14.73
CA LEU A 269 -3.89 1.06 -13.87
C LEU A 269 -3.71 1.39 -12.38
N VAL A 270 -2.51 1.81 -11.97
CA VAL A 270 -2.25 2.25 -10.58
C VAL A 270 -3.11 3.45 -10.22
N LYS A 271 -3.18 4.47 -11.10
CA LYS A 271 -3.99 5.67 -10.86
C LYS A 271 -5.50 5.36 -10.81
N ALA A 272 -6.00 4.54 -11.72
CA ALA A 272 -7.41 4.12 -11.72
C ALA A 272 -7.76 3.29 -10.48
N HIS A 273 -6.82 2.47 -10.00
CA HIS A 273 -7.01 1.65 -8.79
C HIS A 273 -7.24 2.48 -7.53
N ARG A 274 -6.71 3.71 -7.45
CA ARG A 274 -6.90 4.60 -6.28
C ARG A 274 -8.38 4.82 -5.95
N GLY A 275 -9.21 5.02 -6.98
CA GLY A 275 -10.67 5.17 -6.81
C GLY A 275 -11.35 3.90 -6.32
N VAL A 276 -10.90 2.75 -6.79
CA VAL A 276 -11.43 1.44 -6.35
C VAL A 276 -11.10 1.20 -4.88
N MET A 277 -9.86 1.46 -4.46
CA MET A 277 -9.45 1.26 -3.07
C MET A 277 -10.12 2.25 -2.12
N LEU A 278 -10.35 3.49 -2.55
CA LEU A 278 -11.09 4.46 -1.74
C LEU A 278 -12.55 4.02 -1.52
N ALA A 279 -13.18 3.47 -2.54
CA ALA A 279 -14.55 2.95 -2.42
C ALA A 279 -14.60 1.67 -1.56
N ASP A 280 -13.62 0.78 -1.70
CA ASP A 280 -13.49 -0.43 -0.87
C ASP A 280 -13.25 -0.07 0.60
N ASP A 281 -12.35 0.89 0.87
CA ASP A 281 -12.06 1.39 2.22
C ASP A 281 -13.33 1.95 2.89
N ALA A 282 -14.05 2.83 2.21
CA ALA A 282 -15.29 3.40 2.72
C ALA A 282 -16.36 2.32 2.97
N TYR A 283 -16.54 1.38 2.06
CA TYR A 283 -17.51 0.29 2.22
C TYR A 283 -17.15 -0.61 3.41
N ASN A 284 -15.90 -0.99 3.54
CA ASN A 284 -15.43 -1.83 4.63
C ASN A 284 -15.57 -1.11 5.98
N HIS A 285 -15.16 0.18 6.04
CA HIS A 285 -15.22 0.99 7.25
C HIS A 285 -16.65 1.28 7.71
N ASP A 286 -17.52 1.71 6.78
CA ASP A 286 -18.83 2.24 7.15
C ASP A 286 -19.94 1.17 7.19
N ILE A 287 -19.76 0.05 6.47
CA ILE A 287 -20.81 -0.96 6.30
C ILE A 287 -20.40 -2.31 6.89
N VAL A 288 -19.20 -2.84 6.59
CA VAL A 288 -18.84 -4.22 6.96
C VAL A 288 -18.36 -4.31 8.40
N MET A 289 -17.34 -3.56 8.75
CA MET A 289 -16.69 -3.66 10.06
C MET A 289 -17.58 -3.26 11.25
N PRO A 290 -18.52 -2.27 11.16
CA PRO A 290 -19.42 -1.95 12.26
C PRO A 290 -20.39 -3.08 12.64
N GLN A 291 -20.58 -4.08 11.79
CA GLN A 291 -21.38 -5.27 12.11
C GLN A 291 -20.68 -6.22 13.09
N HIS A 292 -19.35 -6.09 13.23
CA HIS A 292 -18.51 -6.96 14.05
C HIS A 292 -17.89 -6.25 15.24
N MET A 293 -17.56 -4.95 15.13
CA MET A 293 -16.81 -4.22 16.13
C MET A 293 -17.53 -2.97 16.61
N LYS A 294 -17.40 -2.68 17.91
CA LYS A 294 -17.83 -1.42 18.50
C LYS A 294 -16.80 -0.33 18.20
N TYR A 295 -17.21 0.70 17.49
CA TYR A 295 -16.40 1.84 17.15
C TYR A 295 -16.36 2.86 18.27
N TYR A 296 -15.16 3.38 18.55
CA TYR A 296 -14.97 4.60 19.30
C TYR A 296 -14.31 5.65 18.39
N ARG A 297 -14.99 6.78 18.20
CA ARG A 297 -14.48 7.91 17.42
C ARG A 297 -13.97 8.98 18.39
N PRO A 298 -12.63 9.18 18.47
CA PRO A 298 -12.02 10.18 19.34
C PRO A 298 -12.49 11.60 19.01
N ASN A 299 -12.76 12.41 20.04
CA ASN A 299 -13.03 13.83 19.90
C ASN A 299 -11.77 14.62 19.53
N ALA A 300 -11.87 15.94 19.38
CA ALA A 300 -10.74 16.77 18.91
C ALA A 300 -9.52 16.73 19.85
N GLU A 301 -9.72 16.74 21.16
CA GLU A 301 -8.64 16.68 22.15
C GLU A 301 -7.98 15.30 22.18
N GLU A 302 -8.79 14.25 22.17
CA GLU A 302 -8.32 12.88 22.11
C GLU A 302 -7.52 12.62 20.82
N ARG A 303 -7.97 13.13 19.67
CA ARG A 303 -7.24 13.04 18.40
C ARG A 303 -5.88 13.75 18.48
N LYS A 304 -5.82 14.90 19.15
CA LYS A 304 -4.56 15.61 19.39
C LYS A 304 -3.58 14.76 20.17
N ALA A 305 -4.04 14.05 21.21
CA ALA A 305 -3.17 13.13 21.97
C ALA A 305 -2.60 12.01 21.10
N TRP A 306 -3.41 11.45 20.19
CA TRP A 306 -2.95 10.44 19.23
C TRP A 306 -1.88 10.98 18.26
N ILE A 307 -2.03 12.22 17.78
CA ILE A 307 -1.05 12.87 16.90
C ILE A 307 0.26 13.14 17.65
N GLU A 308 0.17 13.68 18.87
CA GLU A 308 1.34 13.98 19.73
C GLU A 308 2.14 12.71 20.05
N ALA A 309 1.50 11.58 20.31
CA ALA A 309 2.18 10.30 20.53
C ALA A 309 3.04 9.88 19.33
N GLY A 310 2.69 10.31 18.13
CA GLY A 310 3.44 10.00 16.90
C GLY A 310 4.60 10.95 16.60
N ARG A 311 4.64 12.14 17.19
CA ARG A 311 5.64 13.18 16.86
C ARG A 311 7.10 12.69 16.99
N PRO A 312 7.52 11.98 18.07
CA PRO A 312 8.89 11.49 18.19
C PRO A 312 9.30 10.53 17.06
N LEU A 313 8.34 9.83 16.45
CA LEU A 313 8.62 8.91 15.34
C LEU A 313 8.94 9.64 14.05
N VAL A 314 8.28 10.80 13.81
CA VAL A 314 8.57 11.68 12.68
C VAL A 314 9.96 12.28 12.83
N GLU A 315 10.32 12.76 14.03
CA GLU A 315 11.64 13.33 14.34
C GLU A 315 12.75 12.27 14.18
N GLU A 316 12.53 11.05 14.70
CA GLU A 316 13.45 9.93 14.51
C GLU A 316 13.65 9.60 13.03
N TRP A 317 12.57 9.56 12.26
CA TRP A 317 12.63 9.28 10.83
C TRP A 317 13.45 10.34 10.09
N LEU A 318 13.18 11.63 10.34
CA LEU A 318 13.94 12.75 9.76
C LEU A 318 15.43 12.66 10.09
N SER A 319 15.78 12.31 11.33
CA SER A 319 17.19 12.17 11.75
C SER A 319 17.92 11.06 10.98
N LYS A 320 17.20 10.01 10.57
CA LYS A 320 17.77 8.86 9.85
C LYS A 320 17.81 9.00 8.35
N THR A 321 17.00 9.89 7.79
CA THR A 321 16.83 10.01 6.34
C THR A 321 17.55 11.22 5.73
N GLY A 322 18.02 12.13 6.56
CA GLY A 322 18.87 13.27 6.16
C GLY A 322 18.26 14.13 5.06
N ALA A 323 19.04 14.43 4.02
CA ALA A 323 18.62 15.30 2.92
C ALA A 323 17.44 14.74 2.12
N LEU A 324 17.39 13.41 1.93
CA LEU A 324 16.30 12.76 1.20
C LEU A 324 14.97 12.90 1.95
N GLY A 325 15.01 12.72 3.28
CA GLY A 325 13.83 12.89 4.14
C GLY A 325 13.33 14.33 4.17
N LYS A 326 14.23 15.31 4.23
CA LYS A 326 13.86 16.74 4.16
C LYS A 326 13.14 17.06 2.85
N LYS A 327 13.71 16.65 1.72
CA LYS A 327 13.06 16.80 0.40
C LYS A 327 11.67 16.17 0.35
N ALA A 328 11.51 14.97 0.92
CA ALA A 328 10.22 14.30 0.97
C ALA A 328 9.21 15.09 1.81
N MET A 329 9.62 15.62 2.98
CA MET A 329 8.72 16.42 3.81
C MET A 329 8.31 17.73 3.14
N GLU A 330 9.20 18.40 2.40
CA GLU A 330 8.84 19.59 1.61
C GLU A 330 7.72 19.27 0.58
N ILE A 331 7.80 18.11 -0.08
CA ILE A 331 6.75 17.66 -0.99
C ILE A 331 5.47 17.36 -0.23
N VAL A 332 5.55 16.63 0.89
CA VAL A 332 4.39 16.31 1.75
C VAL A 332 3.69 17.60 2.19
N GLU A 333 4.42 18.56 2.74
CA GLU A 333 3.89 19.84 3.18
C GLU A 333 3.20 20.61 2.06
N LYS A 334 3.83 20.68 0.88
CA LYS A 334 3.28 21.36 -0.29
C LYS A 334 1.91 20.84 -0.71
N TYR A 335 1.69 19.52 -0.64
CA TYR A 335 0.45 18.89 -1.07
C TYR A 335 -0.56 18.66 0.05
N ASN A 336 -0.16 18.81 1.32
CA ASN A 336 -1.07 18.78 2.47
C ASN A 336 -1.68 20.16 2.84
N GLN A 337 -1.21 21.26 2.24
CA GLN A 337 -1.65 22.63 2.58
C GLN A 337 -3.00 23.06 1.98
N ARG A 338 -3.71 22.19 1.27
CA ARG A 338 -4.96 22.54 0.56
C ARG A 338 -6.20 21.97 1.20
#